data_26de8f6558be3ad35de1c5c09c3a196e
#
_entry.id   26de8f6558be3ad35de1c5c09c3a196e
#
_cell.length_a   1.000
_cell.length_b   1.000
_cell.length_c   1.000
_cell.angle_alpha   90.00
_cell.angle_beta   90.00
_cell.angle_gamma   90.00
#
_symmetry.space_group_name_H-M   'P 1'
#
loop_
_entity.id
_entity.type
_entity.pdbx_description
1 polymer ?
#
loop_
_entity_poly.entity_id
_entity_poly.type
_entity_poly.pdbx_seq_one_letter_code
_entity_poly.pdbx_strand_id
1 'polypeptide(L)'
;MSNTFPALRRFLSSSIAQGLLILLLPFSMATLVVAGADLTRMERIAATRYGPDAAASVRDWRAMLEASIGSDDHVRLARINNFFNRRIRFDEDTRIWQQSDFWATPLETLSRAAGDCEDFAIAKYASLMLIGIPARQLRLIYVRARIGGADSKLSQAHMVVGYFPTPEAEPLILDNLIGEVRPASRRPDL
;
A
#
# COMPACT_ATOMS: atom_id res chain seq x y z
N MET A 1 -16.96 95.31 17.82
CA MET A 1 -18.41 95.02 17.63
C MET A 1 -18.60 93.53 17.31
N SER A 2 -19.53 92.92 18.06
CA SER A 2 -20.19 91.63 17.87
C SER A 2 -19.31 90.35 17.79
N ASN A 3 -19.22 89.62 18.86
CA ASN A 3 -19.96 88.44 19.30
C ASN A 3 -20.18 87.38 18.27
N THR A 4 -19.62 86.19 18.52
CA THR A 4 -20.46 85.03 18.86
C THR A 4 -19.63 83.77 19.13
N PHE A 5 -19.93 83.09 20.21
CA PHE A 5 -19.41 81.78 20.57
C PHE A 5 -20.00 80.66 19.66
N PRO A 6 -19.29 79.60 19.44
CA PRO A 6 -19.93 78.32 19.14
C PRO A 6 -19.53 77.18 20.04
N ALA A 7 -20.50 76.36 20.15
CA ALA A 7 -20.75 75.16 20.95
C ALA A 7 -19.69 74.08 20.96
N LEU A 8 -19.58 73.52 22.17
CA LEU A 8 -18.87 72.29 22.51
C LEU A 8 -19.54 71.04 21.86
N ARG A 9 -18.91 70.42 20.92
CA ARG A 9 -19.30 69.06 20.45
C ARG A 9 -18.50 68.00 21.18
N ARG A 10 -19.18 67.20 21.97
CA ARG A 10 -18.68 66.00 22.61
C ARG A 10 -18.41 64.96 21.53
N PHE A 11 -17.17 64.50 21.37
CA PHE A 11 -16.84 63.31 20.64
C PHE A 11 -17.05 62.09 21.53
N LEU A 12 -18.08 61.34 21.22
CA LEU A 12 -18.28 59.98 21.75
C LEU A 12 -17.33 59.05 21.01
N SER A 13 -16.30 58.54 21.68
CA SER A 13 -15.45 57.47 21.17
C SER A 13 -16.22 56.16 21.30
N SER A 14 -16.69 55.61 20.18
CA SER A 14 -17.21 54.24 20.13
C SER A 14 -16.05 53.29 19.96
N SER A 15 -15.69 52.58 21.02
CA SER A 15 -14.77 51.44 20.96
C SER A 15 -15.45 50.30 20.21
N ILE A 16 -15.05 50.08 18.99
CA ILE A 16 -15.43 48.89 18.22
C ILE A 16 -14.59 47.72 18.73
N ALA A 17 -15.20 46.89 19.58
CA ALA A 17 -14.65 45.59 19.93
C ALA A 17 -14.66 44.70 18.67
N GLN A 18 -13.49 44.53 18.04
CA GLN A 18 -13.32 43.56 17.01
C GLN A 18 -13.32 42.15 17.65
N GLY A 19 -14.49 41.51 17.66
CA GLY A 19 -14.61 40.10 18.00
C GLY A 19 -13.93 39.27 16.94
N LEU A 20 -12.80 38.66 17.28
CA LEU A 20 -12.10 37.66 16.43
C LEU A 20 -12.98 36.41 16.37
N LEU A 21 -13.75 36.28 15.30
CA LEU A 21 -14.52 35.07 14.99
C LEU A 21 -13.55 34.00 14.54
N ILE A 22 -13.07 33.16 15.45
CA ILE A 22 -12.29 31.94 15.12
C ILE A 22 -13.25 30.97 14.46
N LEU A 23 -13.23 30.94 13.15
CA LEU A 23 -13.93 29.93 12.34
C LEU A 23 -13.23 28.59 12.58
N LEU A 24 -13.73 27.79 13.51
CA LEU A 24 -13.36 26.39 13.67
C LEU A 24 -13.87 25.65 12.42
N LEU A 25 -13.04 25.56 11.39
CA LEU A 25 -13.27 24.63 10.29
C LEU A 25 -13.29 23.23 10.88
N PRO A 26 -14.35 22.44 10.67
CA PRO A 26 -14.32 21.04 11.07
C PRO A 26 -13.19 20.39 10.27
N PHE A 27 -12.17 19.90 10.97
CA PHE A 27 -11.15 19.03 10.40
C PHE A 27 -11.88 17.74 9.99
N SER A 28 -12.37 17.76 8.74
CA SER A 28 -12.96 16.57 8.15
C SER A 28 -11.83 15.54 8.06
N MET A 29 -11.79 14.61 9.01
CA MET A 29 -11.05 13.38 8.85
C MET A 29 -11.64 12.69 7.62
N ALA A 30 -11.09 13.02 6.45
CA ALA A 30 -11.29 12.22 5.26
C ALA A 30 -10.74 10.84 5.60
N THR A 31 -11.63 9.91 5.94
CA THR A 31 -11.30 8.48 5.94
C THR A 31 -10.81 8.19 4.53
N LEU A 32 -9.49 8.03 4.40
CA LEU A 32 -8.89 7.62 3.14
C LEU A 32 -9.45 6.23 2.85
N VAL A 33 -10.43 6.20 1.99
CA VAL A 33 -10.99 4.94 1.48
C VAL A 33 -9.88 4.32 0.66
N VAL A 34 -9.36 3.20 1.12
CA VAL A 34 -8.46 2.34 0.32
C VAL A 34 -9.19 2.08 -0.99
N ALA A 35 -8.64 2.59 -2.10
CA ALA A 35 -9.37 2.79 -3.35
C ALA A 35 -10.03 1.49 -3.85
N GLY A 36 -11.33 1.38 -3.69
CA GLY A 36 -12.18 0.44 -4.42
C GLY A 36 -12.34 -0.96 -3.83
N ALA A 37 -11.62 -1.35 -2.77
CA ALA A 37 -11.78 -2.67 -2.17
C ALA A 37 -12.48 -2.61 -0.81
N ASP A 38 -13.58 -3.32 -0.69
CA ASP A 38 -14.25 -3.52 0.60
C ASP A 38 -13.51 -4.60 1.41
N LEU A 39 -12.43 -4.20 2.09
CA LEU A 39 -11.62 -5.08 2.92
C LEU A 39 -12.42 -5.69 4.09
N THR A 40 -13.45 -4.99 4.57
CA THR A 40 -14.37 -5.53 5.57
C THR A 40 -15.20 -6.69 5.01
N ARG A 41 -15.63 -6.57 3.77
CA ARG A 41 -16.30 -7.66 3.06
C ARG A 41 -15.36 -8.84 2.83
N MET A 42 -14.10 -8.57 2.44
CA MET A 42 -13.09 -9.61 2.27
C MET A 42 -12.83 -10.37 3.58
N GLU A 43 -12.75 -9.67 4.71
CA GLU A 43 -12.61 -10.30 6.02
C GLU A 43 -13.79 -11.22 6.34
N ARG A 44 -15.02 -10.79 6.08
CA ARG A 44 -16.21 -11.64 6.27
C ARG A 44 -16.20 -12.87 5.35
N ILE A 45 -15.80 -12.70 4.10
CA ILE A 45 -15.66 -13.82 3.16
C ILE A 45 -14.59 -14.80 3.66
N ALA A 46 -13.44 -14.28 4.12
CA ALA A 46 -12.37 -15.09 4.70
C ALA A 46 -12.87 -15.91 5.89
N ALA A 47 -13.57 -15.28 6.84
CA ALA A 47 -14.15 -15.94 8.01
C ALA A 47 -15.11 -17.07 7.63
N THR A 48 -15.98 -16.80 6.63
CA THR A 48 -17.05 -17.73 6.25
C THR A 48 -16.52 -18.91 5.44
N ARG A 49 -15.57 -18.67 4.52
CA ARG A 49 -15.07 -19.71 3.58
C ARG A 49 -13.86 -20.47 4.09
N TYR A 50 -12.99 -19.79 4.86
CA TYR A 50 -11.67 -20.32 5.22
C TYR A 50 -11.42 -20.34 6.73
N GLY A 51 -12.34 -19.75 7.53
CA GLY A 51 -12.27 -19.79 8.99
C GLY A 51 -11.61 -18.58 9.64
N PRO A 52 -11.50 -18.60 10.98
CA PRO A 52 -11.07 -17.43 11.78
C PRO A 52 -9.63 -16.99 11.52
N ASP A 53 -8.71 -17.91 11.22
CA ASP A 53 -7.30 -17.58 10.94
C ASP A 53 -7.15 -16.82 9.63
N ALA A 54 -7.94 -17.18 8.61
CA ALA A 54 -8.01 -16.44 7.37
C ALA A 54 -8.54 -15.02 7.58
N ALA A 55 -9.58 -14.86 8.40
CA ALA A 55 -10.08 -13.54 8.76
C ALA A 55 -9.04 -12.71 9.51
N ALA A 56 -8.28 -13.32 10.43
CA ALA A 56 -7.17 -12.66 11.11
C ALA A 56 -6.09 -12.19 10.13
N SER A 57 -5.73 -13.04 9.15
CA SER A 57 -4.77 -12.68 8.09
C SER A 57 -5.22 -11.48 7.27
N VAL A 58 -6.51 -11.39 6.92
CA VAL A 58 -7.08 -10.24 6.20
C VAL A 58 -7.10 -8.98 7.07
N ARG A 59 -7.40 -9.08 8.37
CA ARG A 59 -7.31 -7.94 9.30
C ARG A 59 -5.89 -7.37 9.38
N ASP A 60 -4.90 -8.24 9.50
CA ASP A 60 -3.49 -7.82 9.55
C ASP A 60 -3.03 -7.20 8.23
N TRP A 61 -3.50 -7.74 7.11
CA TRP A 61 -3.27 -7.15 5.79
C TRP A 61 -3.88 -5.75 5.69
N ARG A 62 -5.13 -5.58 6.11
CA ARG A 62 -5.78 -4.27 6.17
C ARG A 62 -4.99 -3.28 7.04
N ALA A 63 -4.62 -3.67 8.25
CA ALA A 63 -3.84 -2.82 9.14
C ALA A 63 -2.49 -2.41 8.52
N MET A 64 -1.82 -3.32 7.81
CA MET A 64 -0.58 -3.04 7.08
C MET A 64 -0.82 -2.05 5.94
N LEU A 65 -1.90 -2.19 5.16
CA LEU A 65 -2.26 -1.26 4.09
C LEU A 65 -2.53 0.14 4.65
N GLU A 66 -3.38 0.24 5.69
CA GLU A 66 -3.71 1.50 6.36
C GLU A 66 -2.44 2.21 6.90
N ALA A 67 -1.54 1.47 7.54
CA ALA A 67 -0.27 1.99 8.02
C ALA A 67 0.71 2.41 6.91
N SER A 68 0.46 1.99 5.66
CA SER A 68 1.30 2.33 4.50
C SER A 68 0.84 3.60 3.78
N ILE A 69 -0.40 4.03 4.00
CA ILE A 69 -0.96 5.23 3.39
C ILE A 69 -0.20 6.47 3.89
N GLY A 70 0.17 7.36 2.96
CA GLY A 70 0.91 8.58 3.28
C GLY A 70 2.42 8.41 3.52
N SER A 71 2.94 7.18 3.54
CA SER A 71 4.38 6.94 3.56
C SER A 71 5.01 7.20 2.19
N ASP A 72 6.33 7.41 2.14
CA ASP A 72 7.06 7.43 0.88
C ASP A 72 7.05 6.05 0.19
N ASP A 73 7.34 6.02 -1.11
CA ASP A 73 7.24 4.81 -1.91
C ASP A 73 8.22 3.72 -1.45
N HIS A 74 9.43 4.05 -1.02
CA HIS A 74 10.39 3.05 -0.52
C HIS A 74 9.85 2.34 0.72
N VAL A 75 9.24 3.07 1.65
CA VAL A 75 8.62 2.51 2.85
C VAL A 75 7.42 1.63 2.47
N ARG A 76 6.57 2.07 1.54
CA ARG A 76 5.42 1.31 1.04
C ARG A 76 5.86 -0.02 0.42
N LEU A 77 6.81 0.04 -0.51
CA LEU A 77 7.36 -1.13 -1.20
C LEU A 77 7.95 -2.13 -0.20
N ALA A 78 8.83 -1.66 0.69
CA ALA A 78 9.49 -2.51 1.69
C ALA A 78 8.48 -3.14 2.67
N ARG A 79 7.48 -2.38 3.13
CA ARG A 79 6.48 -2.87 4.08
C ARG A 79 5.62 -3.96 3.45
N ILE A 80 5.13 -3.76 2.21
CA ILE A 80 4.34 -4.75 1.50
C ILE A 80 5.17 -5.99 1.17
N ASN A 81 6.40 -5.82 0.66
CA ASN A 81 7.27 -6.95 0.37
C ASN A 81 7.51 -7.81 1.62
N ASN A 82 7.88 -7.18 2.74
CA ASN A 82 8.14 -7.87 3.99
C ASN A 82 6.89 -8.52 4.60
N PHE A 83 5.71 -7.89 4.46
CA PHE A 83 4.47 -8.47 4.98
C PHE A 83 4.21 -9.84 4.37
N PHE A 84 4.20 -9.94 3.04
CA PHE A 84 3.94 -11.21 2.37
C PHE A 84 5.07 -12.22 2.58
N ASN A 85 6.34 -11.80 2.45
CA ASN A 85 7.49 -12.70 2.61
C ASN A 85 7.59 -13.34 3.99
N ARG A 86 7.06 -12.71 5.04
CA ARG A 86 7.06 -13.27 6.40
C ARG A 86 5.82 -14.08 6.72
N ARG A 87 4.72 -13.85 6.02
CA ARG A 87 3.42 -14.41 6.36
C ARG A 87 3.04 -15.59 5.50
N ILE A 88 3.50 -15.59 4.26
CA ILE A 88 3.17 -16.64 3.28
C ILE A 88 4.34 -17.61 3.18
N ARG A 89 4.04 -18.89 3.33
CA ARG A 89 5.00 -19.97 3.08
C ARG A 89 5.04 -20.25 1.59
N PHE A 90 6.24 -20.32 1.02
CA PHE A 90 6.36 -20.78 -0.36
C PHE A 90 5.97 -22.25 -0.48
N ASP A 91 5.06 -22.54 -1.39
CA ASP A 91 4.65 -23.91 -1.72
C ASP A 91 4.10 -23.95 -3.14
N GLU A 92 4.14 -25.12 -3.78
CA GLU A 92 3.70 -25.30 -5.15
C GLU A 92 2.18 -25.47 -5.25
N ASP A 93 1.59 -25.02 -6.33
CA ASP A 93 0.16 -25.11 -6.62
C ASP A 93 -0.40 -26.54 -6.53
N THR A 94 0.38 -27.49 -6.99
CA THR A 94 0.01 -28.92 -6.90
C THR A 94 -0.25 -29.37 -5.46
N ARG A 95 0.45 -28.78 -4.48
CA ARG A 95 0.24 -29.06 -3.05
C ARG A 95 -0.88 -28.23 -2.42
N ILE A 96 -1.00 -26.96 -2.82
CA ILE A 96 -1.98 -26.04 -2.24
C ILE A 96 -3.37 -26.25 -2.85
N TRP A 97 -3.41 -26.33 -4.19
CA TRP A 97 -4.65 -26.28 -4.97
C TRP A 97 -4.99 -27.58 -5.71
N GLN A 98 -4.06 -28.55 -5.70
CA GLN A 98 -4.17 -29.79 -6.49
C GLN A 98 -4.33 -29.51 -8.00
N GLN A 99 -3.73 -28.41 -8.45
CA GLN A 99 -3.68 -27.96 -9.83
C GLN A 99 -2.21 -27.73 -10.22
N SER A 100 -1.92 -27.81 -11.51
CA SER A 100 -0.54 -27.62 -12.01
C SER A 100 -0.12 -26.15 -12.06
N ASP A 101 -1.09 -25.24 -12.14
CA ASP A 101 -0.91 -23.79 -12.26
C ASP A 101 -2.23 -23.13 -11.83
N PHE A 102 -2.19 -22.32 -10.75
CA PHE A 102 -3.37 -21.66 -10.19
C PHE A 102 -2.98 -20.29 -9.62
N TRP A 103 -3.35 -19.24 -10.28
CA TRP A 103 -3.08 -17.88 -9.86
C TRP A 103 -4.08 -17.42 -8.79
N ALA A 104 -3.66 -17.53 -7.55
CA ALA A 104 -4.53 -17.19 -6.43
C ALA A 104 -4.74 -15.68 -6.30
N THR A 105 -5.95 -15.31 -5.89
CA THR A 105 -6.21 -13.94 -5.46
C THR A 105 -5.52 -13.64 -4.12
N PRO A 106 -5.27 -12.36 -3.77
CA PRO A 106 -4.68 -12.02 -2.46
C PRO A 106 -5.45 -12.62 -1.27
N LEU A 107 -6.78 -12.72 -1.39
CA LEU A 107 -7.62 -13.34 -0.36
C LEU A 107 -7.34 -14.84 -0.20
N GLU A 108 -7.21 -15.56 -1.31
CA GLU A 108 -6.91 -16.99 -1.32
C GLU A 108 -5.51 -17.25 -0.77
N THR A 109 -4.51 -16.51 -1.24
CA THR A 109 -3.12 -16.60 -0.75
C THR A 109 -3.04 -16.37 0.76
N LEU A 110 -3.70 -15.31 1.27
CA LEU A 110 -3.74 -15.01 2.70
C LEU A 110 -4.50 -16.08 3.50
N SER A 111 -5.55 -16.64 2.92
CA SER A 111 -6.38 -17.66 3.58
C SER A 111 -5.68 -19.01 3.69
N ARG A 112 -4.81 -19.34 2.74
CA ARG A 112 -3.96 -20.54 2.77
C ARG A 112 -2.66 -20.34 3.53
N ALA A 113 -2.26 -19.08 3.74
CA ALA A 113 -0.95 -18.69 4.23
C ALA A 113 0.19 -19.39 3.46
N ALA A 114 -0.06 -19.70 2.21
CA ALA A 114 0.86 -20.38 1.28
C ALA A 114 0.57 -19.93 -0.14
N GLY A 115 1.60 -19.96 -0.99
CA GLY A 115 1.55 -19.63 -2.40
C GLY A 115 2.90 -19.81 -3.07
N ASP A 116 2.92 -19.81 -4.39
CA ASP A 116 4.17 -19.80 -5.17
C ASP A 116 4.54 -18.38 -5.64
N CYS A 117 5.45 -18.26 -6.62
CA CYS A 117 6.03 -16.95 -6.97
C CYS A 117 4.98 -15.97 -7.52
N GLU A 118 4.05 -16.43 -8.33
CA GLU A 118 2.99 -15.61 -8.90
C GLU A 118 1.99 -15.14 -7.84
N ASP A 119 1.65 -15.98 -6.87
CA ASP A 119 0.76 -15.63 -5.77
C ASP A 119 1.34 -14.49 -4.92
N PHE A 120 2.66 -14.59 -4.59
CA PHE A 120 3.36 -13.50 -3.92
C PHE A 120 3.36 -12.22 -4.77
N ALA A 121 3.63 -12.33 -6.06
CA ALA A 121 3.70 -11.17 -6.94
C ALA A 121 2.32 -10.50 -7.10
N ILE A 122 1.26 -11.28 -7.34
CA ILE A 122 -0.11 -10.78 -7.46
C ILE A 122 -0.56 -10.10 -6.17
N ALA A 123 -0.32 -10.73 -5.00
CA ALA A 123 -0.71 -10.16 -3.72
C ALA A 123 0.01 -8.85 -3.41
N LYS A 124 1.30 -8.75 -3.72
CA LYS A 124 2.08 -7.50 -3.59
C LYS A 124 1.59 -6.43 -4.56
N TYR A 125 1.41 -6.78 -5.84
CA TYR A 125 0.91 -5.88 -6.88
C TYR A 125 -0.45 -5.27 -6.49
N ALA A 126 -1.41 -6.11 -6.11
CA ALA A 126 -2.74 -5.67 -5.70
C ALA A 126 -2.67 -4.76 -4.45
N SER A 127 -1.82 -5.11 -3.48
CA SER A 127 -1.62 -4.31 -2.27
C SER A 127 -1.07 -2.92 -2.57
N LEU A 128 -0.10 -2.82 -3.49
CA LEU A 128 0.46 -1.54 -3.94
C LEU A 128 -0.60 -0.67 -4.61
N MET A 129 -1.44 -1.27 -5.46
CA MET A 129 -2.57 -0.55 -6.07
C MET A 129 -3.57 -0.06 -5.04
N LEU A 130 -3.91 -0.86 -4.03
CA LEU A 130 -4.84 -0.50 -2.96
C LEU A 130 -4.38 0.70 -2.14
N ILE A 131 -3.08 0.90 -1.97
CA ILE A 131 -2.52 2.07 -1.27
C ILE A 131 -2.20 3.24 -2.20
N GLY A 132 -2.68 3.19 -3.45
CA GLY A 132 -2.65 4.31 -4.40
C GLY A 132 -1.45 4.38 -5.31
N ILE A 133 -0.61 3.34 -5.42
CA ILE A 133 0.42 3.28 -6.47
C ILE A 133 -0.27 2.98 -7.80
N PRO A 134 -0.12 3.83 -8.81
CA PRO A 134 -0.79 3.65 -10.10
C PRO A 134 -0.32 2.39 -10.84
N ALA A 135 -1.24 1.66 -11.48
CA ALA A 135 -0.93 0.47 -12.27
C ALA A 135 0.14 0.71 -13.35
N ARG A 136 0.22 1.94 -13.90
CA ARG A 136 1.26 2.32 -14.89
C ARG A 136 2.69 2.25 -14.34
N GLN A 137 2.84 2.30 -13.01
CA GLN A 137 4.14 2.18 -12.33
C GLN A 137 4.47 0.75 -11.90
N LEU A 138 3.56 -0.20 -12.12
CA LEU A 138 3.73 -1.58 -11.68
C LEU A 138 3.78 -2.55 -12.86
N ARG A 139 4.60 -3.57 -12.76
CA ARG A 139 4.64 -4.69 -13.72
C ARG A 139 4.79 -6.01 -12.96
N LEU A 140 4.05 -7.01 -13.37
CA LEU A 140 4.39 -8.41 -13.10
C LEU A 140 5.41 -8.82 -14.16
N ILE A 141 6.54 -9.33 -13.73
CA ILE A 141 7.68 -9.62 -14.62
C ILE A 141 8.08 -11.09 -14.46
N TYR A 142 7.98 -11.85 -15.53
CA TYR A 142 8.57 -13.17 -15.62
C TYR A 142 10.07 -13.06 -15.85
N VAL A 143 10.82 -13.78 -15.03
CA VAL A 143 12.28 -13.81 -15.08
C VAL A 143 12.79 -15.26 -15.02
N ARG A 144 14.05 -15.46 -15.32
CA ARG A 144 14.77 -16.71 -15.06
C ARG A 144 15.66 -16.50 -13.84
N ALA A 145 15.14 -16.81 -12.65
CA ALA A 145 15.90 -16.64 -11.42
C ALA A 145 16.96 -17.73 -11.24
N ARG A 146 18.17 -17.34 -10.82
CA ARG A 146 19.23 -18.25 -10.38
C ARG A 146 19.08 -18.53 -8.90
N ILE A 147 18.81 -19.78 -8.56
CA ILE A 147 18.54 -20.19 -7.18
C ILE A 147 19.87 -20.50 -6.48
N GLY A 148 20.14 -19.78 -5.39
CA GLY A 148 21.42 -19.88 -4.65
C GLY A 148 22.43 -18.79 -4.99
N GLY A 149 22.03 -17.76 -5.75
CA GLY A 149 22.83 -16.58 -6.06
C GLY A 149 23.25 -16.46 -7.51
N ALA A 150 23.91 -15.36 -7.86
CA ALA A 150 24.25 -14.97 -9.23
C ALA A 150 25.12 -15.98 -9.99
N ASP A 151 25.95 -16.72 -9.27
CA ASP A 151 26.87 -17.72 -9.86
C ASP A 151 26.27 -19.12 -9.95
N SER A 152 25.03 -19.30 -9.48
CA SER A 152 24.35 -20.60 -9.52
C SER A 152 24.06 -21.05 -10.94
N LYS A 153 24.25 -22.34 -11.19
CA LYS A 153 23.83 -22.99 -12.42
C LYS A 153 22.38 -23.45 -12.41
N LEU A 154 21.77 -23.49 -11.21
CA LEU A 154 20.37 -23.84 -11.06
C LEU A 154 19.53 -22.59 -11.34
N SER A 155 18.64 -22.68 -12.31
CA SER A 155 17.69 -21.60 -12.61
C SER A 155 16.28 -22.16 -12.79
N GLN A 156 15.29 -21.35 -12.44
CA GLN A 156 13.88 -21.66 -12.61
C GLN A 156 13.10 -20.44 -13.12
N ALA A 157 11.93 -20.69 -13.70
CA ALA A 157 10.96 -19.64 -14.00
C ALA A 157 10.51 -19.01 -12.67
N HIS A 158 10.37 -17.69 -12.67
CA HIS A 158 10.05 -16.95 -11.46
C HIS A 158 9.28 -15.67 -11.80
N MET A 159 8.42 -15.21 -10.91
CA MET A 159 7.66 -13.98 -11.06
C MET A 159 8.00 -12.99 -9.95
N VAL A 160 8.21 -11.73 -10.34
CA VAL A 160 8.48 -10.62 -9.42
C VAL A 160 7.60 -9.42 -9.75
N VAL A 161 7.51 -8.45 -8.82
CA VAL A 161 6.92 -7.14 -9.08
C VAL A 161 8.02 -6.12 -9.34
N GLY A 162 7.95 -5.43 -10.48
CA GLY A 162 8.74 -4.25 -10.76
C GLY A 162 7.95 -2.98 -10.50
N TYR A 163 8.51 -2.09 -9.68
CA TYR A 163 8.01 -0.74 -9.47
C TYR A 163 8.85 0.26 -10.25
N PHE A 164 8.25 1.05 -11.12
CA PHE A 164 8.85 2.06 -11.98
C PHE A 164 8.40 3.45 -11.52
N PRO A 165 9.25 4.25 -10.83
CA PRO A 165 8.89 5.62 -10.45
C PRO A 165 8.47 6.49 -11.63
N THR A 166 9.17 6.34 -12.76
CA THR A 166 8.82 6.88 -14.09
C THR A 166 8.94 5.78 -15.14
N PRO A 167 8.35 5.90 -16.33
CA PRO A 167 8.41 4.86 -17.37
C PRO A 167 9.83 4.48 -17.79
N GLU A 168 10.78 5.41 -17.70
CA GLU A 168 12.19 5.25 -18.11
C GLU A 168 13.11 4.89 -16.92
N ALA A 169 12.58 4.92 -15.70
CA ALA A 169 13.39 4.64 -14.51
C ALA A 169 13.73 3.17 -14.40
N GLU A 170 14.87 2.89 -13.82
CA GLU A 170 15.22 1.55 -13.37
C GLU A 170 14.20 1.06 -12.32
N PRO A 171 13.62 -0.15 -12.48
CA PRO A 171 12.65 -0.64 -11.53
C PRO A 171 13.29 -1.08 -10.21
N LEU A 172 12.53 -0.88 -9.14
CA LEU A 172 12.73 -1.52 -7.86
C LEU A 172 11.98 -2.86 -7.85
N ILE A 173 12.68 -3.93 -7.49
CA ILE A 173 12.16 -5.29 -7.54
C ILE A 173 11.68 -5.73 -6.16
N LEU A 174 10.42 -6.15 -6.09
CA LEU A 174 9.84 -6.85 -4.93
C LEU A 174 9.78 -8.34 -5.25
N ASP A 175 10.36 -9.13 -4.36
CA ASP A 175 10.55 -10.56 -4.60
C ASP A 175 10.34 -11.37 -3.30
N ASN A 176 9.90 -12.61 -3.41
CA ASN A 176 9.79 -13.51 -2.27
C ASN A 176 11.12 -14.25 -1.96
N LEU A 177 12.04 -14.32 -2.91
CA LEU A 177 13.37 -14.90 -2.70
C LEU A 177 14.29 -13.99 -1.88
N ILE A 178 14.12 -12.68 -1.99
CA ILE A 178 14.93 -11.67 -1.28
C ILE A 178 14.00 -10.70 -0.55
N GLY A 179 14.19 -10.56 0.77
CA GLY A 179 13.36 -9.66 1.59
C GLY A 179 13.57 -8.17 1.30
N GLU A 180 14.75 -7.80 0.81
CA GLU A 180 15.08 -6.41 0.51
C GLU A 180 14.60 -6.02 -0.89
N VAL A 181 13.94 -4.86 -1.00
CA VAL A 181 13.59 -4.26 -2.31
C VAL A 181 14.83 -3.62 -2.89
N ARG A 182 15.25 -4.06 -4.08
CA ARG A 182 16.49 -3.63 -4.74
C ARG A 182 16.24 -3.16 -6.17
N PRO A 183 17.07 -2.22 -6.69
CA PRO A 183 17.10 -1.93 -8.12
C PRO A 183 17.44 -3.17 -8.95
N ALA A 184 16.91 -3.25 -10.17
CA ALA A 184 17.14 -4.40 -11.06
C ALA A 184 18.64 -4.64 -11.33
N SER A 185 19.46 -3.59 -11.47
CA SER A 185 20.92 -3.70 -11.64
C SER A 185 21.65 -4.36 -10.46
N ARG A 186 20.99 -4.42 -9.28
CA ARG A 186 21.51 -5.11 -8.09
C ARG A 186 20.89 -6.50 -7.89
N ARG A 187 20.27 -7.05 -8.93
CA ARG A 187 19.67 -8.37 -8.96
C ARG A 187 20.28 -9.22 -10.11
N PRO A 188 21.58 -9.53 -10.04
CA PRO A 188 22.26 -10.33 -11.07
C PRO A 188 21.81 -11.79 -11.10
N ASP A 189 20.98 -12.17 -10.15
CA ASP A 189 20.32 -13.49 -10.05
C ASP A 189 19.05 -13.61 -10.91
N LEU A 190 18.54 -12.50 -11.45
CA LEU A 190 17.31 -12.44 -12.27
C LEU A 190 17.59 -12.26 -13.75
#